data_83fc42fe061ce67c8f753d7a24f93da5
#
_entry.id   83fc42fe061ce67c8f753d7a24f93da5
#
_cell.length_a   1.000
_cell.length_b   1.000
_cell.length_c   1.000
_cell.angle_alpha   90.00
_cell.angle_beta   90.00
_cell.angle_gamma   90.00
#
_symmetry.space_group_name_H-M   'P 1'
#
loop_
_entity.id
_entity.type
_entity.pdbx_description
1 polymer ?
#
loop_
_entity_poly.entity_id
_entity_poly.type
_entity_poly.pdbx_seq_one_letter_code
_entity_poly.pdbx_strand_id
1 'polypeptide(L)'
;MKKLILLSVILFVGSLFAQEESQIIKNNYQITASTTLENLAIDKKSERQWIGGGLLAGSGVLFSLPLLIPLGDHTAEQALIGSGVIVGGIGILVLLIKEKAEKKYDSIKDIDNKDEKEGLAYNHLVYLADEARRERLYTMATFGALSAYSLIGGTVKRYDRLEKNSNENLYGGLFNGALALYHYKVLSKEEKALENFKNQP
;
A
#
# COMPACT_ATOMS: atom_id res chain seq x y z
N MET A 1 -13.75 24.98 9.32
CA MET A 1 -13.09 23.81 9.90
C MET A 1 -13.20 22.55 9.03
N LYS A 2 -14.39 22.07 8.61
CA LYS A 2 -14.53 20.85 7.77
C LYS A 2 -13.69 20.85 6.47
N LYS A 3 -13.52 22.02 5.82
CA LYS A 3 -12.71 22.16 4.60
C LYS A 3 -11.20 22.02 4.84
N LEU A 4 -10.71 22.41 6.02
CA LEU A 4 -9.29 22.30 6.37
C LEU A 4 -8.90 20.84 6.67
N ILE A 5 -9.78 20.09 7.32
CA ILE A 5 -9.58 18.66 7.61
C ILE A 5 -9.58 17.86 6.29
N LEU A 6 -10.49 18.18 5.36
CA LEU A 6 -10.51 17.55 4.05
C LEU A 6 -9.22 17.83 3.26
N LEU A 7 -8.71 19.06 3.32
CA LEU A 7 -7.47 19.47 2.64
C LEU A 7 -6.24 18.74 3.24
N SER A 8 -6.17 18.59 4.56
CA SER A 8 -5.08 17.87 5.22
C SER A 8 -5.10 16.38 4.91
N VAL A 9 -6.28 15.77 4.81
CA VAL A 9 -6.43 14.36 4.38
C VAL A 9 -6.02 14.19 2.94
N ILE A 10 -6.40 15.10 2.03
CA ILE A 10 -6.02 15.06 0.62
C ILE A 10 -4.51 15.26 0.45
N LEU A 11 -3.89 16.19 1.20
CA LEU A 11 -2.45 16.39 1.17
C LEU A 11 -1.68 15.20 1.75
N PHE A 12 -2.19 14.56 2.80
CA PHE A 12 -1.61 13.36 3.38
C PHE A 12 -1.70 12.15 2.43
N VAL A 13 -2.86 11.95 1.81
CA VAL A 13 -3.05 10.91 0.79
C VAL A 13 -2.19 11.23 -0.44
N GLY A 14 -2.13 12.49 -0.88
CA GLY A 14 -1.28 12.92 -2.00
C GLY A 14 0.21 12.68 -1.76
N SER A 15 0.70 12.87 -0.53
CA SER A 15 2.10 12.59 -0.18
C SER A 15 2.44 11.09 -0.18
N LEU A 16 1.46 10.22 0.07
CA LEU A 16 1.63 8.75 -0.03
C LEU A 16 1.78 8.28 -1.48
N PHE A 17 1.21 9.01 -2.44
CA PHE A 17 1.32 8.69 -3.87
C PHE A 17 2.49 9.40 -4.58
N ALA A 18 3.11 10.39 -3.94
CA ALA A 18 4.24 11.15 -4.51
C ALA A 18 5.60 10.50 -4.24
N GLN A 19 5.66 9.21 -3.91
CA GLN A 19 6.95 8.53 -3.79
C GLN A 19 7.56 8.31 -5.17
N GLU A 20 8.55 9.15 -5.43
CA GLU A 20 9.51 9.05 -6.51
C GLU A 20 10.02 7.64 -6.73
N GLU A 21 10.09 7.27 -8.00
CA GLU A 21 10.96 6.20 -8.49
C GLU A 21 12.36 6.42 -7.90
N SER A 22 12.71 5.61 -6.91
CA SER A 22 14.08 5.58 -6.42
C SER A 22 14.98 5.31 -7.62
N GLN A 23 15.87 6.25 -7.89
CA GLN A 23 16.85 6.14 -8.97
C GLN A 23 17.64 4.85 -8.77
N ILE A 24 17.34 3.85 -9.57
CA ILE A 24 18.18 2.66 -9.70
C ILE A 24 19.50 3.19 -10.25
N ILE A 25 20.50 3.26 -9.39
CA ILE A 25 21.86 3.55 -9.77
C ILE A 25 22.26 2.46 -10.76
N LYS A 26 22.27 2.79 -12.06
CA LYS A 26 22.79 1.94 -13.12
C LYS A 26 24.33 1.86 -12.97
N ASN A 27 24.77 1.08 -12.00
CA ASN A 27 26.14 0.58 -12.02
C ASN A 27 26.17 -0.63 -12.93
N ASN A 28 27.13 -0.66 -13.86
CA ASN A 28 27.42 -1.74 -14.83
C ASN A 28 27.89 -3.06 -14.15
N TYR A 29 27.28 -3.46 -13.06
CA TYR A 29 27.46 -4.78 -12.47
C TYR A 29 26.44 -5.73 -13.09
N GLN A 30 26.85 -6.94 -13.41
CA GLN A 30 25.89 -8.01 -13.72
C GLN A 30 24.90 -8.09 -12.56
N ILE A 31 23.65 -7.72 -12.86
CA ILE A 31 22.59 -7.76 -11.85
C ILE A 31 22.26 -9.23 -11.65
N THR A 32 22.60 -9.76 -10.49
CA THR A 32 22.34 -11.15 -10.11
C THR A 32 20.96 -11.27 -9.44
N ALA A 33 20.44 -12.49 -9.34
CA ALA A 33 19.18 -12.71 -8.65
C ALA A 33 19.26 -12.33 -7.18
N SER A 34 20.40 -12.60 -6.53
CA SER A 34 20.63 -12.23 -5.14
C SER A 34 20.64 -10.72 -4.94
N THR A 35 21.29 -9.95 -5.83
CA THR A 35 21.32 -8.48 -5.77
C THR A 35 19.92 -7.90 -6.03
N THR A 36 19.17 -8.49 -6.95
CA THR A 36 17.79 -8.06 -7.24
C THR A 36 16.89 -8.29 -6.02
N LEU A 37 17.00 -9.45 -5.37
CA LEU A 37 16.24 -9.75 -4.14
C LEU A 37 16.65 -8.86 -2.98
N GLU A 38 17.94 -8.54 -2.84
CA GLU A 38 18.46 -7.60 -1.84
C GLU A 38 17.86 -6.22 -2.01
N ASN A 39 17.90 -5.68 -3.23
CA ASN A 39 17.32 -4.37 -3.54
C ASN A 39 15.82 -4.33 -3.26
N LEU A 40 15.10 -5.40 -3.64
CA LEU A 40 13.68 -5.52 -3.31
C LEU A 40 13.42 -5.55 -1.81
N ALA A 41 14.25 -6.26 -1.04
CA ALA A 41 14.16 -6.32 0.42
C ALA A 41 14.44 -4.95 1.08
N ILE A 42 15.41 -4.20 0.56
CA ILE A 42 15.73 -2.84 1.02
C ILE A 42 14.56 -1.89 0.72
N ASP A 43 14.00 -1.94 -0.48
CA ASP A 43 12.85 -1.12 -0.87
C ASP A 43 11.63 -1.40 0.02
N LYS A 44 11.33 -2.68 0.26
CA LYS A 44 10.22 -3.08 1.13
C LYS A 44 10.44 -2.68 2.58
N LYS A 45 11.65 -2.79 3.08
CA LYS A 45 12.02 -2.31 4.41
C LYS A 45 11.82 -0.80 4.53
N SER A 46 12.28 -0.04 3.54
CA SER A 46 12.09 1.42 3.49
C SER A 46 10.60 1.78 3.46
N GLU A 47 9.81 1.15 2.60
CA GLU A 47 8.38 1.36 2.50
C GLU A 47 7.67 1.09 3.85
N ARG A 48 7.99 -0.03 4.50
CA ARG A 48 7.49 -0.39 5.82
C ARG A 48 7.84 0.65 6.88
N GLN A 49 9.07 1.16 6.88
CA GLN A 49 9.52 2.19 7.80
C GLN A 49 8.77 3.51 7.59
N TRP A 50 8.54 3.91 6.33
CA TRP A 50 7.78 5.10 6.00
C TRP A 50 6.31 4.99 6.39
N ILE A 51 5.67 3.86 6.09
CA ILE A 51 4.26 3.61 6.45
C ILE A 51 4.11 3.59 7.99
N GLY A 52 4.93 2.80 8.68
CA GLY A 52 4.88 2.70 10.13
C GLY A 52 5.21 4.00 10.83
N GLY A 53 6.24 4.72 10.37
CA GLY A 53 6.60 6.05 10.86
C GLY A 53 5.50 7.09 10.62
N GLY A 54 4.90 7.09 9.43
CA GLY A 54 3.77 7.95 9.09
C GLY A 54 2.54 7.71 9.97
N LEU A 55 2.21 6.44 10.24
CA LEU A 55 1.12 6.08 11.15
C LEU A 55 1.40 6.52 12.59
N LEU A 56 2.64 6.39 13.06
CA LEU A 56 3.02 6.88 14.39
C LEU A 56 2.94 8.40 14.49
N ALA A 57 3.42 9.12 13.48
CA ALA A 57 3.32 10.58 13.41
C ALA A 57 1.84 11.03 13.38
N GLY A 58 1.01 10.40 12.54
CA GLY A 58 -0.43 10.66 12.47
C GLY A 58 -1.13 10.37 13.80
N SER A 59 -0.77 9.28 14.47
CA SER A 59 -1.24 8.96 15.82
C SER A 59 -0.92 10.08 16.81
N GLY A 60 0.32 10.58 16.81
CA GLY A 60 0.74 11.72 17.65
C GLY A 60 -0.11 12.97 17.44
N VAL A 61 -0.44 13.28 16.17
CA VAL A 61 -1.34 14.39 15.84
C VAL A 61 -2.74 14.15 16.41
N LEU A 62 -3.32 12.97 16.24
CA LEU A 62 -4.66 12.62 16.77
C LEU A 62 -4.72 12.73 18.30
N PHE A 63 -3.65 12.37 18.99
CA PHE A 63 -3.53 12.52 20.44
C PHE A 63 -3.42 13.99 20.88
N SER A 64 -2.66 14.80 20.16
CA SER A 64 -2.39 16.19 20.56
C SER A 64 -3.53 17.13 20.20
N LEU A 65 -4.35 16.82 19.21
CA LEU A 65 -5.44 17.69 18.76
C LEU A 65 -6.43 18.06 19.87
N PRO A 66 -6.96 17.14 20.68
CA PRO A 66 -7.87 17.47 21.77
C PRO A 66 -7.22 18.32 22.88
N LEU A 67 -5.88 18.18 23.07
CA LEU A 67 -5.14 18.94 24.07
C LEU A 67 -4.89 20.39 23.64
N LEU A 68 -4.77 20.61 22.31
CA LEU A 68 -4.47 21.92 21.72
C LEU A 68 -5.74 22.72 21.37
N ILE A 69 -6.82 22.03 21.03
CA ILE A 69 -8.08 22.64 20.57
C ILE A 69 -9.24 21.99 21.36
N PRO A 70 -9.79 22.69 22.36
CA PRO A 70 -10.97 22.18 23.05
C PRO A 70 -12.12 22.08 22.07
N LEU A 71 -12.56 20.84 21.79
CA LEU A 71 -13.62 20.58 20.82
C LEU A 71 -15.02 20.83 21.38
N GLY A 72 -15.14 20.99 22.69
CA GLY A 72 -16.42 21.23 23.39
C GLY A 72 -17.36 20.00 23.39
N ASP A 73 -16.92 18.87 22.83
CA ASP A 73 -17.64 17.61 22.80
C ASP A 73 -16.73 16.48 23.27
N HIS A 74 -16.98 16.00 24.47
CA HIS A 74 -16.20 14.90 25.08
C HIS A 74 -16.23 13.61 24.25
N THR A 75 -17.29 13.36 23.50
CA THR A 75 -17.39 12.16 22.64
C THR A 75 -16.43 12.27 21.47
N ALA A 76 -16.32 13.44 20.87
CA ALA A 76 -15.38 13.70 19.77
C ALA A 76 -13.92 13.62 20.25
N GLU A 77 -13.61 14.12 21.45
CA GLU A 77 -12.28 14.05 22.05
C GLU A 77 -11.87 12.60 22.32
N GLN A 78 -12.77 11.79 22.91
CA GLN A 78 -12.52 10.37 23.16
C GLN A 78 -12.36 9.58 21.86
N ALA A 79 -13.14 9.89 20.83
CA ALA A 79 -13.02 9.24 19.52
C ALA A 79 -11.67 9.53 18.85
N LEU A 80 -11.15 10.77 18.95
CA LEU A 80 -9.83 11.13 18.44
C LEU A 80 -8.70 10.41 19.17
N ILE A 81 -8.74 10.41 20.49
CA ILE A 81 -7.76 9.69 21.32
C ILE A 81 -7.80 8.20 21.02
N GLY A 82 -8.98 7.58 20.99
CA GLY A 82 -9.16 6.18 20.65
C GLY A 82 -8.63 5.82 19.27
N SER A 83 -8.91 6.67 18.27
CA SER A 83 -8.37 6.53 16.92
C SER A 83 -6.85 6.62 16.90
N GLY A 84 -6.27 7.55 17.67
CA GLY A 84 -4.83 7.70 17.82
C GLY A 84 -4.17 6.44 18.38
N VAL A 85 -4.76 5.81 19.42
CA VAL A 85 -4.26 4.53 19.99
C VAL A 85 -4.26 3.43 18.94
N ILE A 86 -5.34 3.28 18.19
CA ILE A 86 -5.48 2.25 17.15
C ILE A 86 -4.45 2.48 16.04
N VAL A 87 -4.38 3.70 15.50
CA VAL A 87 -3.45 4.05 14.42
C VAL A 87 -1.99 3.87 14.87
N GLY A 88 -1.65 4.30 16.09
CA GLY A 88 -0.32 4.11 16.65
C GLY A 88 0.03 2.64 16.86
N GLY A 89 -0.91 1.84 17.36
CA GLY A 89 -0.75 0.39 17.52
C GLY A 89 -0.49 -0.30 16.16
N ILE A 90 -1.24 0.06 15.13
CA ILE A 90 -1.00 -0.45 13.76
C ILE A 90 0.39 0.00 13.26
N GLY A 91 0.79 1.25 13.48
CA GLY A 91 2.10 1.76 13.10
C GLY A 91 3.25 0.96 13.72
N ILE A 92 3.15 0.63 15.03
CA ILE A 92 4.13 -0.22 15.72
C ILE A 92 4.16 -1.62 15.10
N LEU A 93 3.02 -2.24 14.86
CA LEU A 93 2.95 -3.57 14.24
C LEU A 93 3.59 -3.58 12.85
N VAL A 94 3.31 -2.56 12.03
CA VAL A 94 3.93 -2.41 10.70
C VAL A 94 5.45 -2.33 10.83
N LEU A 95 6.01 -1.60 11.80
CA LEU A 95 7.45 -1.51 12.00
C LEU A 95 8.11 -2.81 12.48
N LEU A 96 7.39 -3.61 13.26
CA LEU A 96 7.93 -4.84 13.84
C LEU A 96 7.87 -6.04 12.89
N ILE A 97 6.86 -6.10 12.02
CA ILE A 97 6.64 -7.25 11.13
C ILE A 97 7.43 -7.06 9.85
N LYS A 98 8.48 -7.87 9.65
CA LYS A 98 9.25 -7.89 8.41
C LYS A 98 8.39 -8.35 7.23
N GLU A 99 8.53 -7.66 6.11
CA GLU A 99 7.95 -8.03 4.83
C GLU A 99 8.49 -9.37 4.31
N LYS A 100 7.73 -10.01 3.42
CA LYS A 100 8.10 -11.32 2.85
C LYS A 100 9.44 -11.26 2.12
N ALA A 101 9.71 -10.20 1.37
CA ALA A 101 10.97 -9.99 0.66
C ALA A 101 12.16 -9.90 1.62
N GLU A 102 12.01 -9.15 2.74
CA GLU A 102 13.04 -9.07 3.78
C GLU A 102 13.35 -10.46 4.37
N LYS A 103 12.33 -11.24 4.70
CA LYS A 103 12.48 -12.61 5.26
C LYS A 103 13.16 -13.54 4.27
N LYS A 104 12.82 -13.45 2.98
CA LYS A 104 13.42 -14.27 1.92
C LYS A 104 14.88 -13.91 1.68
N TYR A 105 15.22 -12.62 1.68
CA TYR A 105 16.61 -12.18 1.60
C TYR A 105 17.41 -12.62 2.84
N ASP A 106 16.86 -12.43 4.05
CA ASP A 106 17.50 -12.87 5.30
C ASP A 106 17.82 -14.37 5.29
N SER A 107 17.03 -15.19 4.62
CA SER A 107 17.27 -16.66 4.57
C SER A 107 18.42 -17.07 3.66
N ILE A 108 18.91 -16.19 2.78
CA ILE A 108 19.97 -16.51 1.82
C ILE A 108 21.23 -15.66 1.97
N LYS A 109 21.18 -14.55 2.73
CA LYS A 109 22.28 -13.58 2.80
C LYS A 109 23.61 -14.19 3.27
N ASP A 110 23.53 -15.16 4.19
CA ASP A 110 24.69 -15.79 4.85
C ASP A 110 25.14 -17.08 4.14
N ILE A 111 24.62 -17.38 2.92
CA ILE A 111 25.04 -18.53 2.13
C ILE A 111 26.34 -18.18 1.40
N ASP A 112 27.41 -18.96 1.66
CA ASP A 112 28.73 -18.75 1.06
C ASP A 112 28.81 -19.27 -0.37
N ASN A 113 28.12 -20.37 -0.70
CA ASN A 113 28.10 -20.94 -2.04
C ASN A 113 27.31 -20.02 -2.97
N LYS A 114 28.02 -19.40 -3.93
CA LYS A 114 27.44 -18.42 -4.85
C LYS A 114 26.35 -19.01 -5.75
N ASP A 115 26.56 -20.21 -6.29
CA ASP A 115 25.62 -20.82 -7.22
C ASP A 115 24.33 -21.23 -6.51
N GLU A 116 24.45 -21.78 -5.30
CA GLU A 116 23.31 -22.10 -4.44
C GLU A 116 22.53 -20.84 -4.05
N LYS A 117 23.24 -19.78 -3.63
CA LYS A 117 22.66 -18.48 -3.29
C LYS A 117 21.86 -17.89 -4.45
N GLU A 118 22.42 -17.89 -5.66
CA GLU A 118 21.75 -17.37 -6.86
C GLU A 118 20.52 -18.21 -7.24
N GLY A 119 20.60 -19.53 -7.17
CA GLY A 119 19.48 -20.43 -7.42
C GLY A 119 18.31 -20.20 -6.45
N LEU A 120 18.63 -20.07 -5.15
CA LEU A 120 17.60 -19.76 -4.13
C LEU A 120 17.03 -18.36 -4.28
N ALA A 121 17.86 -17.36 -4.57
CA ALA A 121 17.42 -16.00 -4.80
C ALA A 121 16.44 -15.92 -5.99
N TYR A 122 16.75 -16.58 -7.10
CA TYR A 122 15.86 -16.65 -8.25
C TYR A 122 14.51 -17.29 -7.90
N ASN A 123 14.53 -18.42 -7.20
CA ASN A 123 13.30 -19.10 -6.76
C ASN A 123 12.46 -18.21 -5.84
N HIS A 124 13.11 -17.42 -4.96
CA HIS A 124 12.43 -16.48 -4.09
C HIS A 124 11.81 -15.32 -4.86
N LEU A 125 12.51 -14.76 -5.87
CA LEU A 125 11.96 -13.73 -6.75
C LEU A 125 10.72 -14.21 -7.51
N VAL A 126 10.78 -15.42 -8.09
CA VAL A 126 9.63 -16.03 -8.77
C VAL A 126 8.46 -16.21 -7.81
N TYR A 127 8.71 -16.74 -6.62
CA TYR A 127 7.66 -16.94 -5.61
C TYR A 127 7.01 -15.61 -5.20
N LEU A 128 7.82 -14.57 -4.92
CA LEU A 128 7.31 -13.25 -4.52
C LEU A 128 6.49 -12.59 -5.64
N ALA A 129 6.96 -12.68 -6.88
CA ALA A 129 6.24 -12.13 -8.03
C ALA A 129 4.91 -12.85 -8.29
N ASP A 130 4.88 -14.18 -8.18
CA ASP A 130 3.65 -14.97 -8.36
C ASP A 130 2.63 -14.69 -7.25
N GLU A 131 3.10 -14.51 -6.02
CA GLU A 131 2.23 -14.17 -4.90
C GLU A 131 1.66 -12.75 -5.05
N ALA A 132 2.50 -11.77 -5.35
CA ALA A 132 2.09 -10.39 -5.57
C ALA A 132 1.12 -10.26 -6.76
N ARG A 133 1.35 -11.03 -7.85
CA ARG A 133 0.41 -11.12 -8.96
C ARG A 133 -0.95 -11.64 -8.52
N ARG A 134 -1.00 -12.68 -7.71
CA ARG A 134 -2.27 -13.21 -7.18
C ARG A 134 -2.97 -12.19 -6.31
N GLU A 135 -2.27 -11.55 -5.38
CA GLU A 135 -2.83 -10.49 -4.52
C GLU A 135 -3.40 -9.34 -5.36
N ARG A 136 -2.66 -8.90 -6.39
CA ARG A 136 -3.10 -7.87 -7.33
C ARG A 136 -4.39 -8.26 -8.07
N LEU A 137 -4.47 -9.50 -8.56
CA LEU A 137 -5.66 -10.00 -9.25
C LEU A 137 -6.87 -10.12 -8.30
N TYR A 138 -6.66 -10.55 -7.05
CA TYR A 138 -7.73 -10.56 -6.04
C TYR A 138 -8.22 -9.14 -5.73
N THR A 139 -7.31 -8.21 -5.55
CA THR A 139 -7.64 -6.80 -5.29
C THR A 139 -8.43 -6.20 -6.46
N MET A 140 -7.98 -6.44 -7.70
CA MET A 140 -8.69 -6.05 -8.92
C MET A 140 -10.10 -6.63 -8.97
N ALA A 141 -10.25 -7.93 -8.70
CA ALA A 141 -11.56 -8.60 -8.72
C ALA A 141 -12.48 -8.04 -7.63
N THR A 142 -11.96 -7.75 -6.44
CA THR A 142 -12.72 -7.18 -5.33
C THR A 142 -13.23 -5.78 -5.67
N PHE A 143 -12.36 -4.89 -6.15
CA PHE A 143 -12.79 -3.54 -6.56
C PHE A 143 -13.71 -3.59 -7.78
N GLY A 144 -13.50 -4.52 -8.71
CA GLY A 144 -14.40 -4.74 -9.84
C GLY A 144 -15.81 -5.16 -9.39
N ALA A 145 -15.90 -6.09 -8.45
CA ALA A 145 -17.19 -6.52 -7.88
C ALA A 145 -17.88 -5.40 -7.10
N LEU A 146 -17.12 -4.64 -6.27
CA LEU A 146 -17.66 -3.46 -5.56
C LEU A 146 -18.13 -2.37 -6.53
N SER A 147 -17.40 -2.15 -7.63
CA SER A 147 -17.81 -1.21 -8.68
C SER A 147 -19.14 -1.64 -9.30
N ALA A 148 -19.24 -2.89 -9.74
CA ALA A 148 -20.46 -3.42 -10.34
C ALA A 148 -21.65 -3.33 -9.37
N TYR A 149 -21.47 -3.74 -8.13
CA TYR A 149 -22.50 -3.64 -7.10
C TYR A 149 -22.98 -2.21 -6.88
N SER A 150 -22.05 -1.26 -6.75
CA SER A 150 -22.38 0.15 -6.53
C SER A 150 -23.06 0.79 -7.75
N LEU A 151 -22.63 0.46 -8.97
CA LEU A 151 -23.25 0.96 -10.20
C LEU A 151 -24.66 0.41 -10.37
N ILE A 152 -24.88 -0.88 -10.15
CA ILE A 152 -26.20 -1.51 -10.20
C ILE A 152 -27.12 -0.88 -9.12
N GLY A 153 -26.64 -0.81 -7.88
CA GLY A 153 -27.40 -0.20 -6.78
C GLY A 153 -27.74 1.26 -7.02
N GLY A 154 -26.81 2.04 -7.59
CA GLY A 154 -27.05 3.44 -7.94
C GLY A 154 -28.06 3.61 -9.07
N THR A 155 -28.00 2.75 -10.10
CA THR A 155 -28.97 2.81 -11.23
C THR A 155 -30.36 2.38 -10.83
N VAL A 156 -30.51 1.31 -10.05
CA VAL A 156 -31.80 0.83 -9.55
C VAL A 156 -32.50 1.88 -8.67
N LYS A 157 -31.77 2.43 -7.69
CA LYS A 157 -32.31 3.50 -6.82
C LYS A 157 -32.73 4.74 -7.59
N ARG A 158 -32.01 5.09 -8.66
CA ARG A 158 -32.37 6.23 -9.51
C ARG A 158 -33.69 6.00 -10.29
N TYR A 159 -33.94 4.76 -10.64
CA TYR A 159 -35.18 4.39 -11.33
C TYR A 159 -36.43 4.48 -10.40
N ASP A 160 -36.26 4.05 -9.13
CA ASP A 160 -37.35 4.04 -8.15
C ASP A 160 -37.61 5.41 -7.49
N ARG A 161 -36.92 6.48 -7.88
CA ARG A 161 -36.99 7.83 -7.29
C ARG A 161 -36.75 7.90 -5.78
N LEU A 162 -36.12 6.85 -5.19
CA LEU A 162 -35.87 6.70 -3.75
C LEU A 162 -34.49 7.31 -3.30
N GLU A 163 -34.05 8.44 -3.66
CA GLU A 163 -33.21 9.11 -3.96
C GLU A 163 -32.17 9.88 -3.50
N LYS A 164 -31.87 10.14 -2.36
CA LYS A 164 -30.80 11.04 -1.88
C LYS A 164 -29.38 10.49 -2.07
N ASN A 165 -29.21 9.15 -2.11
CA ASN A 165 -27.88 8.50 -2.12
C ASN A 165 -27.49 7.81 -3.45
N SER A 166 -28.25 7.99 -4.52
CA SER A 166 -27.93 7.32 -5.81
C SER A 166 -26.65 7.84 -6.44
N ASN A 167 -26.37 9.13 -6.30
CA ASN A 167 -25.14 9.74 -6.81
C ASN A 167 -23.89 9.24 -6.06
N GLU A 168 -23.97 9.06 -4.74
CA GLU A 168 -22.86 8.53 -3.93
C GLU A 168 -22.50 7.11 -4.37
N ASN A 169 -23.48 6.26 -4.64
CA ASN A 169 -23.24 4.92 -5.16
C ASN A 169 -22.62 4.93 -6.56
N LEU A 170 -23.05 5.84 -7.45
CA LEU A 170 -22.46 5.97 -8.79
C LEU A 170 -20.99 6.43 -8.70
N TYR A 171 -20.69 7.45 -7.88
CA TYR A 171 -19.30 7.90 -7.69
C TYR A 171 -18.45 6.82 -7.03
N GLY A 172 -18.97 6.11 -6.03
CA GLY A 172 -18.30 4.97 -5.42
C GLY A 172 -18.01 3.84 -6.42
N GLY A 173 -18.99 3.56 -7.30
CA GLY A 173 -18.81 2.58 -8.37
C GLY A 173 -17.73 2.98 -9.38
N LEU A 174 -17.72 4.22 -9.84
CA LEU A 174 -16.70 4.73 -10.76
C LEU A 174 -15.30 4.73 -10.11
N PHE A 175 -15.20 5.13 -8.85
CA PHE A 175 -13.96 5.13 -8.11
C PHE A 175 -13.39 3.71 -7.96
N ASN A 176 -14.21 2.76 -7.52
CA ASN A 176 -13.80 1.36 -7.41
C ASN A 176 -13.42 0.76 -8.77
N GLY A 177 -14.13 1.12 -9.85
CA GLY A 177 -13.79 0.72 -11.21
C GLY A 177 -12.43 1.24 -11.66
N ALA A 178 -12.11 2.51 -11.35
CA ALA A 178 -10.81 3.09 -11.62
C ALA A 178 -9.68 2.39 -10.83
N LEU A 179 -9.91 2.04 -9.56
CA LEU A 179 -8.97 1.26 -8.75
C LEU A 179 -8.76 -0.15 -9.33
N ALA A 180 -9.82 -0.82 -9.78
CA ALA A 180 -9.71 -2.13 -10.42
C ALA A 180 -8.84 -2.06 -11.69
N LEU A 181 -9.05 -1.05 -12.54
CA LEU A 181 -8.25 -0.83 -13.75
C LEU A 181 -6.79 -0.48 -13.42
N TYR A 182 -6.55 0.29 -12.35
CA TYR A 182 -5.21 0.58 -11.87
C TYR A 182 -4.48 -0.71 -11.49
N HIS A 183 -5.07 -1.55 -10.64
CA HIS A 183 -4.48 -2.84 -10.25
C HIS A 183 -4.34 -3.83 -11.41
N TYR A 184 -5.14 -3.71 -12.45
CA TYR A 184 -4.97 -4.50 -13.68
C TYR A 184 -3.70 -4.10 -14.45
N LYS A 185 -3.45 -2.79 -14.60
CA LYS A 185 -2.39 -2.26 -15.46
C LYS A 185 -1.04 -2.13 -14.76
N VAL A 186 -1.03 -1.85 -13.47
CA VAL A 186 0.20 -1.54 -12.74
C VAL A 186 0.74 -2.80 -12.08
N LEU A 187 1.92 -3.23 -12.53
CA LEU A 187 2.64 -4.35 -11.92
C LEU A 187 3.14 -3.96 -10.52
N SER A 188 3.15 -4.93 -9.61
CA SER A 188 3.76 -4.76 -8.30
C SER A 188 5.28 -4.59 -8.39
N LYS A 189 5.92 -4.17 -7.30
CA LYS A 189 7.39 -4.05 -7.25
C LYS A 189 8.06 -5.41 -7.45
N GLU A 190 7.49 -6.48 -6.92
CA GLU A 190 7.96 -7.84 -7.03
C GLU A 190 7.88 -8.36 -8.48
N GLU A 191 6.75 -8.11 -9.16
CA GLU A 191 6.59 -8.46 -10.57
C GLU A 191 7.60 -7.69 -11.44
N LYS A 192 7.76 -6.39 -11.21
CA LYS A 192 8.75 -5.55 -11.92
C LYS A 192 10.19 -6.00 -11.66
N ALA A 193 10.53 -6.37 -10.42
CA ALA A 193 11.87 -6.85 -10.08
C ALA A 193 12.22 -8.13 -10.85
N LEU A 194 11.29 -9.10 -10.91
CA LEU A 194 11.48 -10.32 -11.68
C LEU A 194 11.53 -10.05 -13.20
N GLU A 195 10.67 -9.18 -13.71
CA GLU A 195 10.65 -8.81 -15.13
C GLU A 195 11.95 -8.12 -15.54
N ASN A 196 12.40 -7.16 -14.77
CA ASN A 196 13.66 -6.45 -15.00
C ASN A 196 14.86 -7.41 -14.96
N PHE A 197 14.86 -8.38 -14.04
CA PHE A 197 15.89 -9.42 -13.97
C PHE A 197 15.91 -10.31 -15.22
N LYS A 198 14.74 -10.74 -15.72
CA LYS A 198 14.62 -11.59 -16.90
C LYS A 198 14.96 -10.89 -18.23
N ASN A 199 14.73 -9.60 -18.30
CA ASN A 199 14.94 -8.79 -19.52
C ASN A 199 16.36 -8.22 -19.64
N GLN A 200 17.28 -8.68 -18.81
CA GLN A 200 18.69 -8.30 -18.95
C GLN A 200 19.34 -9.05 -20.12
N PRO A 201 20.18 -8.35 -20.90
CA PRO A 201 20.90 -8.94 -22.01
C PRO A 201 21.97 -9.95 -21.58
#